data_8eae9f948ea29ea4e0750323964e2036
#
_entry.id   8eae9f948ea29ea4e0750323964e2036
#
_cell.length_a   1.000
_cell.length_b   1.000
_cell.length_c   1.000
_cell.angle_alpha   90.00
_cell.angle_beta   90.00
_cell.angle_gamma   90.00
#
_symmetry.space_group_name_H-M   'P 1'
#
loop_
_entity.id
_entity.type
_entity.pdbx_description
1 polymer ?
#
loop_
_entity_poly.entity_id
_entity_poly.type
_entity_poly.pdbx_seq_one_letter_code
_entity_poly.pdbx_strand_id
1 'polypeptide(L)'
;CDRRQRQMCIRDRENGDNESEAKTLAAKIAGLRIFTDENDKMNLSLLDIDGSALVISNFTLCADARKGRRPNFTNAAMPDIANPLYEYFCECLRENGVKRVEQGVFGADMKVQLLNDGPVTLVIDSKELAKH
;
A
#
# COMPACT_ATOMS: atom_id res chain seq x y z
N CYS A 1 19.43 7.19 -7.43
CA CYS A 1 18.03 7.02 -7.11
C CYS A 1 17.57 8.08 -6.09
N ASP A 2 16.54 8.85 -6.42
CA ASP A 2 16.05 9.91 -5.55
C ASP A 2 15.27 9.29 -4.38
N ARG A 3 15.67 9.57 -3.15
CA ARG A 3 15.02 9.09 -1.93
C ARG A 3 13.57 9.55 -1.80
N ARG A 4 13.23 10.66 -2.44
CA ARG A 4 11.88 11.22 -2.37
C ARG A 4 10.83 10.48 -3.19
N GLN A 5 11.24 9.50 -3.99
CA GLN A 5 10.33 8.75 -4.88
C GLN A 5 10.13 7.30 -4.47
N ARG A 6 10.41 6.94 -3.23
CA ARG A 6 10.53 5.53 -2.86
C ARG A 6 9.34 4.90 -2.18
N GLN A 7 8.30 5.63 -1.98
CA GLN A 7 7.14 5.05 -1.34
C GLN A 7 6.42 4.13 -2.32
N MET A 8 6.50 2.84 -2.09
CA MET A 8 5.70 1.86 -2.81
C MET A 8 4.68 1.27 -1.84
N CYS A 9 3.44 1.27 -2.27
CA CYS A 9 2.36 0.70 -1.50
C CYS A 9 1.73 -0.43 -2.29
N ILE A 10 1.74 -1.63 -1.73
CA ILE A 10 1.05 -2.77 -2.29
C ILE A 10 -0.24 -2.92 -1.50
N ARG A 11 -1.34 -2.79 -2.20
CA ARG A 11 -2.66 -2.86 -1.58
C ARG A 11 -3.35 -4.13 -1.99
N ASP A 12 -3.70 -4.88 -0.99
CA ASP A 12 -4.47 -6.09 -1.16
C ASP A 12 -5.87 -5.89 -0.59
N ARG A 13 -6.84 -6.55 -1.20
CA ARG A 13 -8.20 -6.54 -0.74
C ARG A 13 -8.56 -7.89 -0.17
N GLU A 14 -8.75 -7.92 1.13
CA GLU A 14 -9.30 -9.08 1.80
C GLU A 14 -10.84 -9.03 1.71
N ASN A 15 -11.47 -10.20 1.72
CA ASN A 15 -12.92 -10.29 1.69
C ASN A 15 -13.52 -9.62 2.92
N GLY A 16 -14.45 -8.67 2.72
CA GLY A 16 -15.06 -7.89 3.80
C GLY A 16 -14.49 -6.49 4.02
N ASP A 17 -13.40 -6.13 3.34
CA ASP A 17 -12.85 -4.77 3.39
C ASP A 17 -13.79 -3.76 2.74
N ASN A 18 -13.78 -2.52 3.22
CA ASN A 18 -14.66 -1.46 2.72
C ASN A 18 -13.90 -0.13 2.57
N GLU A 19 -14.63 0.92 2.15
CA GLU A 19 -14.06 2.26 1.91
C GLU A 19 -13.47 2.88 3.18
N SER A 20 -14.05 2.66 4.34
CA SER A 20 -13.54 3.16 5.61
C SER A 20 -12.13 2.66 5.90
N GLU A 21 -11.90 1.39 5.62
CA GLU A 21 -10.58 0.78 5.81
C GLU A 21 -9.55 1.34 4.83
N ALA A 22 -9.94 1.53 3.57
CA ALA A 22 -9.08 2.13 2.56
C ALA A 22 -8.69 3.56 2.94
N LYS A 23 -9.65 4.35 3.42
CA LYS A 23 -9.43 5.72 3.87
C LYS A 23 -8.47 5.77 5.06
N THR A 24 -8.66 4.90 6.05
CA THR A 24 -7.81 4.82 7.23
C THR A 24 -6.38 4.45 6.88
N LEU A 25 -6.20 3.45 6.01
CA LEU A 25 -4.87 3.02 5.57
C LEU A 25 -4.17 4.11 4.77
N ALA A 26 -4.87 4.80 3.87
CA ALA A 26 -4.28 5.87 3.07
C ALA A 26 -3.77 7.00 3.95
N ALA A 27 -4.55 7.42 4.94
CA ALA A 27 -4.13 8.45 5.89
C ALA A 27 -2.92 8.00 6.70
N LYS A 28 -2.92 6.77 7.16
CA LYS A 28 -1.80 6.20 7.93
C LYS A 28 -0.52 6.18 7.11
N ILE A 29 -0.60 5.68 5.88
CA ILE A 29 0.55 5.54 4.99
C ILE A 29 1.13 6.91 4.63
N ALA A 30 0.28 7.88 4.30
CA ALA A 30 0.74 9.24 3.96
C ALA A 30 1.49 9.90 5.11
N GLY A 31 1.12 9.60 6.35
CA GLY A 31 1.70 10.22 7.54
C GLY A 31 2.80 9.44 8.24
N LEU A 32 3.10 8.22 7.79
CA LEU A 32 4.15 7.41 8.43
C LEU A 32 5.52 8.08 8.30
N ARG A 33 6.25 8.16 9.40
CA ARG A 33 7.57 8.81 9.47
C ARG A 33 8.67 7.80 9.18
N ILE A 34 8.78 7.40 7.92
CA ILE A 34 9.71 6.36 7.48
C ILE A 34 10.93 6.89 6.72
N PHE A 35 11.02 8.20 6.55
CA PHE A 35 12.16 8.83 5.88
C PHE A 35 13.06 9.51 6.90
N THR A 36 14.37 9.45 6.67
CA THR A 36 15.34 9.98 7.59
C THR A 36 15.42 11.51 7.53
N ASP A 37 15.54 12.13 8.69
CA ASP A 37 15.75 13.57 8.83
C ASP A 37 17.25 13.92 8.83
N GLU A 38 17.55 15.19 9.12
CA GLU A 38 18.93 15.71 9.17
C GLU A 38 19.78 15.00 10.23
N ASN A 39 19.15 14.44 11.27
CA ASN A 39 19.83 13.76 12.37
C ASN A 39 19.88 12.24 12.17
N ASP A 40 19.60 11.77 10.96
CA ASP A 40 19.62 10.36 10.58
C ASP A 40 18.58 9.52 11.35
N LYS A 41 17.47 10.14 11.72
CA LYS A 41 16.35 9.47 12.40
C LYS A 41 15.14 9.37 11.48
N MET A 42 14.39 8.28 11.58
CA MET A 42 13.13 8.12 10.84
C MET A 42 12.07 9.05 11.46
N ASN A 43 11.92 10.21 10.88
CA ASN A 43 11.09 11.27 11.42
C ASN A 43 10.25 12.03 10.38
N LEU A 44 10.49 11.79 9.09
CA LEU A 44 9.78 12.49 8.03
C LEU A 44 8.80 11.57 7.32
N SER A 45 7.61 12.09 7.05
CA SER A 45 6.57 11.37 6.30
C SER A 45 6.73 11.61 4.79
N LEU A 46 5.95 10.87 4.01
CA LEU A 46 5.88 11.08 2.56
C LEU A 46 5.47 12.51 2.22
N LEU A 47 4.58 13.09 3.01
CA LEU A 47 4.12 14.47 2.82
C LEU A 47 5.24 15.48 3.14
N ASP A 48 6.02 15.22 4.17
CA ASP A 48 7.12 16.12 4.56
C ASP A 48 8.20 16.22 3.49
N ILE A 49 8.48 15.15 2.80
CA ILE A 49 9.52 15.12 1.75
C ILE A 49 8.98 15.42 0.35
N ASP A 50 7.68 15.66 0.22
CA ASP A 50 6.97 15.85 -1.05
C ASP A 50 7.24 14.68 -2.02
N GLY A 51 7.14 13.47 -1.48
CA GLY A 51 7.44 12.25 -2.21
C GLY A 51 6.28 11.74 -3.05
N SER A 52 6.52 10.63 -3.73
CA SER A 52 5.54 9.99 -4.61
C SER A 52 5.21 8.59 -4.11
N ALA A 53 4.06 8.07 -4.48
CA ALA A 53 3.63 6.72 -4.16
C ALA A 53 3.37 5.94 -5.45
N LEU A 54 3.80 4.69 -5.46
CA LEU A 54 3.42 3.72 -6.48
C LEU A 54 2.54 2.67 -5.80
N VAL A 55 1.30 2.56 -6.24
CA VAL A 55 0.31 1.67 -5.64
C VAL A 55 0.03 0.51 -6.58
N ILE A 56 0.22 -0.68 -6.10
CA ILE A 56 0.05 -1.91 -6.88
C ILE A 56 -0.92 -2.82 -6.14
N SER A 57 -1.99 -3.25 -6.81
CA SER A 57 -2.88 -4.26 -6.26
C SER A 57 -2.24 -5.64 -6.37
N ASN A 58 -2.39 -6.46 -5.33
CA ASN A 58 -1.82 -7.79 -5.32
C ASN A 58 -2.68 -8.74 -4.48
N PHE A 59 -3.58 -9.48 -5.13
CA PHE A 59 -4.47 -10.42 -4.44
C PHE A 59 -3.73 -11.62 -3.85
N THR A 60 -2.52 -11.91 -4.34
CA THR A 60 -1.74 -13.06 -3.85
C THR A 60 -1.29 -12.90 -2.40
N LEU A 61 -1.32 -11.67 -1.86
CA LEU A 61 -1.07 -11.44 -0.44
C LEU A 61 -2.15 -12.05 0.46
N CYS A 62 -3.35 -12.29 -0.08
CA CYS A 62 -4.43 -12.98 0.64
C CYS A 62 -4.31 -14.50 0.55
N ALA A 63 -3.24 -15.02 -0.04
CA ALA A 63 -3.06 -16.45 -0.21
C ALA A 63 -2.91 -17.17 1.13
N ASP A 64 -3.57 -18.31 1.24
CA ASP A 64 -3.39 -19.24 2.35
C ASP A 64 -2.51 -20.39 1.86
N ALA A 65 -1.32 -20.48 2.38
CA ALA A 65 -0.35 -21.50 2.03
C ALA A 65 -0.15 -22.56 3.11
N ARG A 66 -1.04 -22.61 4.10
CA ARG A 66 -0.89 -23.50 5.26
C ARG A 66 -1.06 -24.97 4.93
N LYS A 67 -1.86 -25.29 3.92
CA LYS A 67 -2.17 -26.67 3.53
C LYS A 67 -1.69 -26.97 2.13
N GLY A 68 -0.97 -28.08 1.98
CA GLY A 68 -0.51 -28.57 0.69
C GLY A 68 0.53 -27.68 0.02
N ARG A 69 0.63 -27.81 -1.29
CA ARG A 69 1.62 -27.09 -2.09
C ARG A 69 1.02 -26.01 -2.98
N ARG A 70 -0.30 -25.89 -2.99
CA ARG A 70 -1.00 -24.89 -3.79
C ARG A 70 -1.56 -23.80 -2.88
N PRO A 71 -1.21 -22.54 -3.10
CA PRO A 71 -1.82 -21.46 -2.34
C PRO A 71 -3.32 -21.36 -2.60
N ASN A 72 -4.08 -21.03 -1.58
CA ASN A 72 -5.52 -20.83 -1.67
C ASN A 72 -5.82 -19.33 -1.63
N PHE A 73 -6.60 -18.84 -2.58
CA PHE A 73 -6.93 -17.42 -2.70
C PHE A 73 -8.38 -17.08 -2.36
N THR A 74 -9.07 -17.96 -1.62
CA THR A 74 -10.50 -17.76 -1.29
C THR A 74 -10.75 -16.53 -0.42
N ASN A 75 -9.74 -16.05 0.31
CA ASN A 75 -9.85 -14.84 1.13
C ASN A 75 -9.76 -13.54 0.33
N ALA A 76 -9.35 -13.60 -0.92
CA ALA A 76 -9.28 -12.42 -1.76
C ALA A 76 -10.66 -12.00 -2.25
N ALA A 77 -10.93 -10.69 -2.26
CA ALA A 77 -12.20 -10.17 -2.78
C ALA A 77 -12.27 -10.31 -4.30
N MET A 78 -13.49 -10.41 -4.81
CA MET A 78 -13.74 -10.48 -6.26
C MET A 78 -13.30 -9.17 -6.93
N PRO A 79 -12.84 -9.24 -8.21
CA PRO A 79 -12.34 -8.04 -8.91
C PRO A 79 -13.34 -6.90 -9.02
N ASP A 80 -14.62 -7.19 -9.16
CA ASP A 80 -15.67 -6.17 -9.26
C ASP A 80 -15.84 -5.33 -7.99
N ILE A 81 -15.40 -5.87 -6.84
CA ILE A 81 -15.39 -5.16 -5.56
C ILE A 81 -13.99 -4.60 -5.29
N ALA A 82 -12.96 -5.38 -5.58
CA ALA A 82 -11.58 -5.01 -5.26
C ALA A 82 -11.07 -3.83 -6.12
N ASN A 83 -11.41 -3.79 -7.41
CA ASN A 83 -10.93 -2.73 -8.28
C ASN A 83 -11.45 -1.34 -7.89
N PRO A 84 -12.76 -1.13 -7.64
CA PRO A 84 -13.23 0.17 -7.17
C PRO A 84 -12.59 0.59 -5.85
N LEU A 85 -12.35 -0.34 -4.93
CA LEU A 85 -11.71 -0.02 -3.66
C LEU A 85 -10.24 0.36 -3.85
N TYR A 86 -9.56 -0.29 -4.76
CA TYR A 86 -8.18 0.06 -5.13
C TYR A 86 -8.10 1.49 -5.67
N GLU A 87 -9.00 1.84 -6.59
CA GLU A 87 -9.07 3.21 -7.12
C GLU A 87 -9.39 4.22 -6.03
N TYR A 88 -10.31 3.89 -5.14
CA TYR A 88 -10.67 4.74 -4.01
C TYR A 88 -9.48 4.97 -3.07
N PHE A 89 -8.70 3.93 -2.80
CA PHE A 89 -7.49 4.05 -1.99
C PHE A 89 -6.50 5.04 -2.60
N CYS A 90 -6.29 4.98 -3.91
CA CYS A 90 -5.42 5.92 -4.60
C CYS A 90 -5.93 7.35 -4.51
N GLU A 91 -7.26 7.55 -4.63
CA GLU A 91 -7.86 8.87 -4.44
C GLU A 91 -7.68 9.39 -3.02
N CYS A 92 -7.79 8.52 -2.01
CA CYS A 92 -7.57 8.89 -0.63
C CYS A 92 -6.13 9.35 -0.38
N LEU A 93 -5.15 8.72 -1.03
CA LEU A 93 -3.76 9.18 -0.96
C LEU A 93 -3.62 10.59 -1.52
N ARG A 94 -4.25 10.88 -2.66
CA ARG A 94 -4.22 12.21 -3.25
C ARG A 94 -4.89 13.24 -2.35
N GLU A 95 -6.02 12.89 -1.75
CA GLU A 95 -6.73 13.76 -0.81
C GLU A 95 -5.93 14.05 0.45
N ASN A 96 -5.06 13.13 0.88
CA ASN A 96 -4.17 13.34 2.00
C ASN A 96 -2.94 14.20 1.65
N GLY A 97 -2.80 14.61 0.41
CA GLY A 97 -1.76 15.53 -0.01
C GLY A 97 -0.59 14.91 -0.78
N VAL A 98 -0.66 13.62 -1.10
CA VAL A 98 0.34 12.98 -1.95
C VAL A 98 0.13 13.44 -3.39
N LYS A 99 1.04 14.25 -3.91
CA LYS A 99 0.86 14.92 -5.20
C LYS A 99 0.98 13.96 -6.38
N ARG A 100 1.84 12.97 -6.29
CA ARG A 100 2.06 12.02 -7.37
C ARG A 100 1.77 10.60 -6.88
N VAL A 101 0.67 10.04 -7.35
CA VAL A 101 0.27 8.66 -7.09
C VAL A 101 0.19 7.94 -8.42
N GLU A 102 1.11 7.02 -8.65
CA GLU A 102 1.12 6.18 -9.83
C GLU A 102 0.51 4.82 -9.49
N GLN A 103 -0.12 4.20 -10.46
CA GLN A 103 -0.84 2.94 -10.27
C GLN A 103 -0.34 1.88 -11.24
N GLY A 104 -0.44 0.60 -10.81
CA GLY A 104 -0.37 -0.51 -11.73
C GLY A 104 -1.70 -0.71 -12.46
N VAL A 105 -1.76 -1.72 -13.29
CA VAL A 105 -2.99 -2.11 -13.99
C VAL A 105 -3.62 -3.28 -13.25
N PHE A 106 -4.84 -3.08 -12.75
CA PHE A 106 -5.53 -4.10 -11.96
C PHE A 106 -5.77 -5.36 -12.79
N GLY A 107 -5.39 -6.51 -12.21
CA GLY A 107 -5.58 -7.81 -12.84
C GLY A 107 -4.57 -8.14 -13.95
N ALA A 108 -3.68 -7.21 -14.30
CA ALA A 108 -2.66 -7.46 -15.34
C ALA A 108 -1.49 -8.26 -14.77
N ASP A 109 -0.82 -8.98 -15.67
CA ASP A 109 0.47 -9.59 -15.35
C ASP A 109 1.54 -8.49 -15.33
N MET A 110 2.00 -8.14 -14.13
CA MET A 110 2.92 -7.04 -13.94
C MET A 110 4.31 -7.55 -13.58
N LYS A 111 5.31 -6.96 -14.22
CA LYS A 111 6.71 -7.16 -13.86
C LYS A 111 7.18 -5.90 -13.13
N VAL A 112 7.47 -6.03 -11.86
CA VAL A 112 7.84 -4.89 -11.02
C VAL A 112 9.33 -4.97 -10.71
N GLN A 113 10.06 -3.93 -11.15
CA GLN A 113 11.47 -3.78 -10.84
C GLN A 113 11.63 -2.60 -9.91
N LEU A 114 12.26 -2.80 -8.77
CA LEU A 114 12.46 -1.71 -7.81
C LEU A 114 13.83 -1.82 -7.15
N LEU A 115 14.32 -0.68 -6.70
CA LEU A 115 15.48 -0.61 -5.84
C LEU A 115 14.99 -0.20 -4.44
N ASN A 116 15.01 -1.15 -3.50
CA ASN A 116 14.60 -0.89 -2.13
C ASN A 116 15.81 -0.42 -1.33
N ASP A 117 15.91 0.90 -1.22
CA ASP A 117 17.06 1.56 -0.59
C ASP A 117 16.67 2.03 0.82
N GLY A 118 17.36 1.51 1.76
CA GLY A 118 17.11 1.65 3.19
C GLY A 118 17.48 0.37 3.90
N PRO A 119 16.87 -0.81 3.62
CA PRO A 119 15.49 -0.88 3.17
C PRO A 119 14.53 -0.73 4.34
N VAL A 120 13.35 -0.21 4.09
CA VAL A 120 12.27 -0.16 5.08
C VAL A 120 11.06 -0.83 4.46
N THR A 121 10.58 -1.88 5.11
CA THR A 121 9.41 -2.65 4.69
C THR A 121 8.48 -2.83 5.87
N LEU A 122 7.22 -2.43 5.71
CA LEU A 122 6.22 -2.51 6.75
C LEU A 122 5.00 -3.25 6.24
N VAL A 123 4.41 -4.09 7.09
CA VAL A 123 3.13 -4.75 6.84
C VAL A 123 2.10 -4.08 7.73
N ILE A 124 1.04 -3.54 7.13
CA ILE A 124 -0.01 -2.82 7.86
C ILE A 124 -1.34 -3.46 7.55
N ASP A 125 -2.03 -3.92 8.59
CA ASP A 125 -3.36 -4.48 8.50
C ASP A 125 -4.35 -3.50 9.14
N SER A 126 -5.39 -3.12 8.39
CA SER A 126 -6.41 -2.19 8.87
C SER A 126 -7.13 -2.71 10.12
N LYS A 127 -7.26 -4.01 10.25
CA LYS A 127 -7.90 -4.63 11.43
C LYS A 127 -7.12 -4.37 12.70
N GLU A 128 -5.80 -4.30 12.61
CA GLU A 128 -4.96 -3.99 13.76
C GLU A 128 -5.00 -2.50 14.10
N LEU A 129 -5.17 -1.63 13.13
CA LEU A 129 -5.32 -0.20 13.37
C LEU A 129 -6.61 0.11 14.12
N ALA A 130 -7.68 -0.64 13.87
CA ALA A 130 -8.98 -0.44 14.51
C ALA A 130 -8.99 -0.80 16.00
N LYS A 131 -7.96 -1.49 16.49
CA LYS A 131 -7.84 -1.87 17.90
C LYS A 131 -7.23 -0.79 18.79
N HIS A 132 -6.80 0.31 18.20
CA HIS A 132 -6.13 1.39 18.93
C HIS A 132 -6.93 2.66 18.98
#